data_4b1b24e98e0095b9ba42cbae04abcf66
#
_entry.id   4b1b24e98e0095b9ba42cbae04abcf66
#
_cell.length_a   1.000
_cell.length_b   1.000
_cell.length_c   1.000
_cell.angle_alpha   90.00
_cell.angle_beta   90.00
_cell.angle_gamma   90.00
#
_symmetry.space_group_name_H-M   'P 1'
#
loop_
_entity.id
_entity.type
_entity.pdbx_description
1 polymer ?
#
loop_
_entity_poly.entity_id
_entity_poly.type
_entity_poly.pdbx_seq_one_letter_code
_entity_poly.pdbx_strand_id
1 'polypeptide(L)'
;MKRRDFSLTAASLGLLPLIAGTAAHAQAPVAPKAGKDFIALGKRAPIDTPAGKVEVVEFFSYNCPHCAAFEPQLETWVKSLPADVVFKRIPVPFVGNDTEPKQRLYYTLEAMGKVEEFQIPLFQAIHQQRQPLSGDAGILAWVAKQPNLDAKKFGELFKSFTVVGKAKRATQLTTDYQVAGVPALGVAGRYYIDGDTAGSLGRALQVTDFLIGEARKG
;
A
#
# COMPACT_ATOMS: atom_id res chain seq x y z
N MET A 1 46.50 25.51 -80.70
CA MET A 1 46.81 26.78 -79.96
C MET A 1 46.57 26.55 -78.47
N LYS A 2 47.60 26.83 -77.70
CA LYS A 2 47.75 26.60 -76.25
C LYS A 2 46.84 27.50 -75.43
N ARG A 3 46.28 26.98 -74.33
CA ARG A 3 45.98 27.73 -73.03
C ARG A 3 45.78 26.73 -71.88
N ARG A 4 46.52 26.87 -71.12
CA ARG A 4 47.14 26.82 -69.77
C ARG A 4 46.06 26.64 -68.66
N ASP A 5 46.33 25.55 -67.95
CA ASP A 5 45.70 25.18 -66.67
C ASP A 5 46.04 26.18 -65.60
N PHE A 6 45.07 26.48 -64.75
CA PHE A 6 45.29 27.16 -63.49
C PHE A 6 44.49 26.41 -62.37
N SER A 7 45.20 25.58 -61.69
CA SER A 7 44.66 24.87 -60.49
C SER A 7 44.64 25.82 -59.34
N LEU A 8 43.46 26.06 -58.76
CA LEU A 8 43.27 26.70 -57.47
C LEU A 8 42.85 25.66 -56.45
N THR A 9 43.81 25.33 -55.60
CA THR A 9 43.61 24.45 -54.46
C THR A 9 42.94 25.29 -53.32
N ALA A 10 41.66 25.06 -53.04
CA ALA A 10 40.97 25.62 -51.89
C ALA A 10 41.08 24.66 -50.70
N ALA A 11 41.86 25.06 -49.72
CA ALA A 11 41.95 24.39 -48.42
C ALA A 11 40.68 24.69 -47.58
N SER A 12 39.79 23.73 -47.46
CA SER A 12 38.65 23.82 -46.59
C SER A 12 39.05 23.39 -45.15
N LEU A 13 39.22 24.36 -44.25
CA LEU A 13 39.28 24.13 -42.82
C LEU A 13 37.89 23.66 -42.36
N GLY A 14 37.79 22.38 -42.01
CA GLY A 14 36.59 21.81 -41.37
C GLY A 14 36.52 22.25 -39.90
N LEU A 15 35.58 23.12 -39.58
CA LEU A 15 35.14 23.35 -38.21
C LEU A 15 34.29 22.13 -37.77
N LEU A 16 34.85 21.29 -36.91
CA LEU A 16 34.08 20.29 -36.18
C LEU A 16 33.29 21.01 -35.08
N PRO A 17 31.94 20.87 -35.03
CA PRO A 17 31.19 21.38 -33.92
C PRO A 17 31.45 20.50 -32.68
N LEU A 18 32.06 21.07 -31.64
CA LEU A 18 32.06 20.47 -30.30
C LEU A 18 30.59 20.38 -29.80
N ILE A 19 30.02 19.18 -29.91
CA ILE A 19 28.77 18.88 -29.21
C ILE A 19 29.12 18.72 -27.73
N ALA A 20 29.00 19.81 -26.96
CA ALA A 20 29.04 19.78 -25.54
C ALA A 20 27.77 19.00 -25.05
N GLY A 21 27.94 17.71 -24.82
CA GLY A 21 26.93 16.87 -24.21
C GLY A 21 26.61 17.43 -22.81
N THR A 22 25.46 18.10 -22.67
CA THR A 22 24.89 18.42 -21.35
C THR A 22 24.54 17.12 -20.70
N ALA A 23 25.41 16.60 -19.81
CA ALA A 23 25.09 15.52 -18.92
C ALA A 23 23.90 15.99 -18.07
N ALA A 24 22.71 15.50 -18.37
CA ALA A 24 21.55 15.67 -17.51
C ALA A 24 21.89 15.02 -16.15
N HIS A 25 22.26 15.84 -15.19
CA HIS A 25 22.37 15.39 -13.80
C HIS A 25 20.97 14.99 -13.34
N ALA A 26 20.68 13.70 -13.37
CA ALA A 26 19.54 13.15 -12.67
C ALA A 26 19.74 13.53 -11.17
N GLN A 27 19.00 14.53 -10.68
CA GLN A 27 18.99 14.85 -9.28
C GLN A 27 18.61 13.60 -8.49
N ALA A 28 19.46 13.19 -7.56
CA ALA A 28 19.13 12.10 -6.65
C ALA A 28 17.78 12.40 -5.97
N PRO A 29 16.88 11.42 -5.85
CA PRO A 29 15.59 11.63 -5.23
C PRO A 29 15.79 12.24 -3.84
N VAL A 30 15.16 13.38 -3.59
CA VAL A 30 15.21 14.03 -2.27
C VAL A 30 14.59 13.07 -1.26
N ALA A 31 15.31 12.78 -0.18
CA ALA A 31 14.83 11.90 0.88
C ALA A 31 13.52 12.41 1.48
N PRO A 32 12.55 11.52 1.77
CA PRO A 32 11.31 11.89 2.42
C PRO A 32 11.51 12.60 3.75
N LYS A 33 10.67 13.58 4.07
CA LYS A 33 10.77 14.42 5.26
C LYS A 33 9.54 14.28 6.15
N ALA A 34 9.75 14.15 7.47
CA ALA A 34 8.69 14.17 8.46
C ALA A 34 7.92 15.52 8.40
N GLY A 35 6.61 15.45 8.58
CA GLY A 35 5.70 16.59 8.50
C GLY A 35 5.38 17.05 7.07
N LYS A 36 5.97 16.41 6.06
CA LYS A 36 5.71 16.70 4.65
C LYS A 36 5.33 15.44 3.86
N ASP A 37 6.17 14.42 3.89
CA ASP A 37 5.96 13.18 3.12
C ASP A 37 5.40 12.05 4.00
N PHE A 38 5.53 12.16 5.32
CA PHE A 38 5.02 11.24 6.32
C PHE A 38 4.89 11.93 7.69
N ILE A 39 4.15 11.30 8.59
CA ILE A 39 4.02 11.73 9.98
C ILE A 39 4.84 10.82 10.88
N ALA A 40 5.74 11.39 11.69
CA ALA A 40 6.38 10.68 12.79
C ALA A 40 5.44 10.70 14.00
N LEU A 41 5.05 9.54 14.52
CA LEU A 41 4.16 9.44 15.66
C LEU A 41 4.86 9.93 16.93
N GLY A 42 4.18 10.76 17.72
CA GLY A 42 4.72 11.25 19.00
C GLY A 42 4.87 10.15 20.06
N LYS A 43 4.08 9.08 19.95
CA LYS A 43 4.18 7.87 20.77
C LYS A 43 4.19 6.65 19.85
N ARG A 44 5.10 5.73 20.08
CA ARG A 44 5.19 4.49 19.32
C ARG A 44 3.92 3.65 19.53
N ALA A 45 3.25 3.30 18.43
CA ALA A 45 2.13 2.36 18.45
C ALA A 45 2.65 0.94 18.75
N PRO A 46 1.84 0.07 19.38
CA PRO A 46 2.25 -1.30 19.66
C PRO A 46 2.43 -2.07 18.32
N ILE A 47 3.52 -2.80 18.24
CA ILE A 47 3.80 -3.73 17.15
C ILE A 47 3.67 -5.17 17.66
N ASP A 48 3.32 -6.08 16.75
CA ASP A 48 3.17 -7.51 17.03
C ASP A 48 3.99 -8.30 15.99
N THR A 49 5.29 -8.06 16.02
CA THR A 49 6.23 -8.60 15.04
C THR A 49 7.51 -8.98 15.78
N PRO A 50 8.11 -10.15 15.49
CA PRO A 50 9.33 -10.61 16.13
C PRO A 50 10.48 -9.61 16.04
N ALA A 51 11.37 -9.61 17.02
CA ALA A 51 12.59 -8.81 17.01
C ALA A 51 13.40 -9.07 15.72
N GLY A 52 13.99 -8.02 15.17
CA GLY A 52 14.77 -8.08 13.92
C GLY A 52 13.93 -8.04 12.65
N LYS A 53 12.60 -7.94 12.76
CA LYS A 53 11.69 -7.73 11.64
C LYS A 53 11.11 -6.31 11.67
N VAL A 54 10.83 -5.75 10.49
CA VAL A 54 10.12 -4.47 10.35
C VAL A 54 8.66 -4.73 10.07
N GLU A 55 7.77 -4.25 10.95
CA GLU A 55 6.33 -4.31 10.71
C GLU A 55 5.90 -3.18 9.78
N VAL A 56 5.14 -3.53 8.75
CA VAL A 56 4.39 -2.58 7.92
C VAL A 56 2.93 -2.93 8.00
N VAL A 57 2.09 -1.96 8.27
CA VAL A 57 0.64 -2.13 8.33
C VAL A 57 -0.05 -1.29 7.25
N GLU A 58 -1.07 -1.85 6.63
CA GLU A 58 -2.03 -1.10 5.83
C GLU A 58 -3.29 -0.88 6.65
N PHE A 59 -3.75 0.36 6.73
CA PHE A 59 -5.08 0.71 7.22
C PHE A 59 -6.03 0.83 6.02
N PHE A 60 -7.11 0.05 6.03
CA PHE A 60 -8.05 0.00 4.91
C PHE A 60 -9.50 -0.17 5.38
N SER A 61 -10.43 0.01 4.46
CA SER A 61 -11.84 -0.37 4.65
C SER A 61 -12.38 -1.00 3.38
N TYR A 62 -13.11 -2.11 3.51
CA TYR A 62 -13.86 -2.67 2.37
C TYR A 62 -14.89 -1.70 1.78
N ASN A 63 -15.35 -0.71 2.55
CA ASN A 63 -16.25 0.34 2.08
C ASN A 63 -15.54 1.45 1.28
N CYS A 64 -14.21 1.50 1.29
CA CYS A 64 -13.45 2.58 0.67
C CYS A 64 -13.15 2.29 -0.81
N PRO A 65 -13.68 3.08 -1.77
CA PRO A 65 -13.38 2.89 -3.19
C PRO A 65 -11.91 3.17 -3.53
N HIS A 66 -11.24 4.06 -2.78
CA HIS A 66 -9.81 4.33 -2.96
C HIS A 66 -8.95 3.14 -2.51
N CYS A 67 -9.35 2.42 -1.45
CA CYS A 67 -8.69 1.16 -1.07
C CYS A 67 -8.86 0.10 -2.16
N ALA A 68 -10.07 -0.04 -2.70
CA ALA A 68 -10.33 -0.95 -3.82
C ALA A 68 -9.47 -0.65 -5.06
N ALA A 69 -9.29 0.63 -5.38
CA ALA A 69 -8.46 1.07 -6.51
C ALA A 69 -6.96 0.87 -6.26
N PHE A 70 -6.53 0.99 -5.01
CA PHE A 70 -5.13 0.85 -4.61
C PHE A 70 -4.66 -0.61 -4.49
N GLU A 71 -5.56 -1.52 -4.15
CA GLU A 71 -5.26 -2.92 -3.83
C GLU A 71 -4.36 -3.64 -4.87
N PRO A 72 -4.58 -3.55 -6.22
CA PRO A 72 -3.72 -4.21 -7.19
C PRO A 72 -2.26 -3.74 -7.16
N GLN A 73 -2.05 -2.43 -6.95
CA GLN A 73 -0.72 -1.84 -6.82
C GLN A 73 -0.07 -2.27 -5.50
N LEU A 74 -0.83 -2.26 -4.42
CA LEU A 74 -0.37 -2.68 -3.10
C LEU A 74 0.03 -4.16 -3.09
N GLU A 75 -0.78 -5.06 -3.65
CA GLU A 75 -0.43 -6.49 -3.74
C GLU A 75 0.87 -6.74 -4.51
N THR A 76 1.08 -6.00 -5.60
CA THR A 76 2.32 -6.10 -6.38
C THR A 76 3.52 -5.67 -5.53
N TRP A 77 3.39 -4.57 -4.80
CA TRP A 77 4.42 -4.06 -3.91
C TRP A 77 4.68 -5.02 -2.73
N VAL A 78 3.63 -5.56 -2.09
CA VAL A 78 3.77 -6.52 -0.98
C VAL A 78 4.57 -7.74 -1.40
N LYS A 79 4.37 -8.27 -2.61
CA LYS A 79 5.14 -9.40 -3.16
C LYS A 79 6.62 -9.10 -3.36
N SER A 80 6.99 -7.82 -3.46
CA SER A 80 8.39 -7.38 -3.60
C SER A 80 9.10 -7.08 -2.28
N LEU A 81 8.38 -7.14 -1.15
CA LEU A 81 8.94 -6.82 0.16
C LEU A 81 10.06 -7.79 0.56
N PRO A 82 11.14 -7.30 1.19
CA PRO A 82 12.20 -8.15 1.72
C PRO A 82 11.69 -9.10 2.81
N ALA A 83 12.36 -10.24 2.97
CA ALA A 83 11.97 -11.30 3.91
C ALA A 83 12.00 -10.88 5.41
N ASP A 84 12.65 -9.77 5.73
CA ASP A 84 12.67 -9.19 7.07
C ASP A 84 11.51 -8.21 7.32
N VAL A 85 10.65 -7.96 6.33
CA VAL A 85 9.45 -7.14 6.48
C VAL A 85 8.23 -8.01 6.69
N VAL A 86 7.44 -7.69 7.70
CA VAL A 86 6.14 -8.34 7.98
C VAL A 86 5.03 -7.38 7.65
N PHE A 87 4.28 -7.67 6.59
CA PHE A 87 3.12 -6.88 6.19
C PHE A 87 1.83 -7.42 6.81
N LYS A 88 0.98 -6.50 7.30
CA LYS A 88 -0.33 -6.80 7.89
C LYS A 88 -1.36 -5.80 7.41
N ARG A 89 -2.62 -6.24 7.29
CA ARG A 89 -3.76 -5.36 7.00
C ARG A 89 -4.59 -5.13 8.25
N ILE A 90 -5.00 -3.89 8.46
CA ILE A 90 -5.77 -3.42 9.61
C ILE A 90 -7.06 -2.78 9.10
N PRO A 91 -8.18 -3.50 9.12
CA PRO A 91 -9.46 -2.91 8.74
C PRO A 91 -9.90 -1.87 9.78
N VAL A 92 -10.15 -0.63 9.33
CA VAL A 92 -10.51 0.49 10.21
C VAL A 92 -12.00 0.49 10.62
N PRO A 93 -12.36 1.09 11.77
CA PRO A 93 -13.74 1.14 12.27
C PRO A 93 -14.57 2.30 11.70
N PHE A 94 -14.08 2.97 10.67
CA PHE A 94 -14.75 4.09 10.03
C PHE A 94 -14.78 3.90 8.50
N VAL A 95 -15.36 4.83 7.75
CA VAL A 95 -15.70 4.77 6.31
C VAL A 95 -16.93 3.90 6.04
N GLY A 96 -18.04 4.59 5.93
CA GLY A 96 -19.35 3.99 5.66
C GLY A 96 -19.98 3.32 6.88
N ASN A 97 -21.02 2.56 6.61
CA ASN A 97 -21.75 1.81 7.62
C ASN A 97 -21.21 0.37 7.75
N ASP A 98 -21.62 -0.34 8.80
CA ASP A 98 -21.28 -1.76 9.01
C ASP A 98 -19.76 -2.05 9.02
N THR A 99 -18.99 -1.17 9.65
CA THR A 99 -17.53 -1.28 9.69
C THR A 99 -17.08 -2.45 10.54
N GLU A 100 -17.67 -2.66 11.73
CA GLU A 100 -17.31 -3.75 12.62
C GLU A 100 -17.59 -5.15 12.04
N PRO A 101 -18.76 -5.43 11.43
CA PRO A 101 -18.95 -6.68 10.67
C PRO A 101 -17.90 -6.89 9.57
N LYS A 102 -17.45 -5.85 8.88
CA LYS A 102 -16.41 -5.96 7.85
C LYS A 102 -15.00 -6.14 8.43
N GLN A 103 -14.71 -5.61 9.59
CA GLN A 103 -13.49 -5.97 10.34
C GLN A 103 -13.48 -7.47 10.67
N ARG A 104 -14.60 -8.00 11.18
CA ARG A 104 -14.73 -9.43 11.47
C ARG A 104 -14.67 -10.30 10.20
N LEU A 105 -15.23 -9.85 9.09
CA LEU A 105 -15.09 -10.52 7.79
C LEU A 105 -13.62 -10.70 7.43
N TYR A 106 -12.83 -9.64 7.48
CA TYR A 106 -11.39 -9.70 7.21
C TYR A 106 -10.68 -10.70 8.13
N TYR A 107 -10.87 -10.58 9.46
CA TYR A 107 -10.18 -11.44 10.42
C TYR A 107 -10.65 -12.90 10.39
N THR A 108 -11.86 -13.15 9.92
CA THR A 108 -12.34 -14.52 9.66
C THR A 108 -11.61 -15.12 8.47
N LEU A 109 -11.49 -14.38 7.37
CA LEU A 109 -10.71 -14.82 6.21
C LEU A 109 -9.23 -15.03 6.56
N GLU A 110 -8.66 -14.15 7.38
CA GLU A 110 -7.29 -14.30 7.89
C GLU A 110 -7.13 -15.60 8.69
N ALA A 111 -8.05 -15.88 9.62
CA ALA A 111 -8.04 -17.12 10.41
C ALA A 111 -8.23 -18.40 9.56
N MET A 112 -8.84 -18.27 8.39
CA MET A 112 -9.02 -19.35 7.41
C MET A 112 -7.86 -19.43 6.40
N GLY A 113 -6.90 -18.50 6.40
CA GLY A 113 -5.84 -18.40 5.39
C GLY A 113 -6.37 -18.04 3.99
N LYS A 114 -7.44 -17.24 3.92
CA LYS A 114 -8.18 -16.94 2.70
C LYS A 114 -8.12 -15.47 2.26
N VAL A 115 -7.33 -14.63 2.94
CA VAL A 115 -7.25 -13.19 2.61
C VAL A 115 -6.79 -12.99 1.17
N GLU A 116 -5.69 -13.59 0.74
CA GLU A 116 -5.14 -13.41 -0.61
C GLU A 116 -6.14 -13.82 -1.71
N GLU A 117 -6.93 -14.87 -1.46
CA GLU A 117 -7.92 -15.36 -2.41
C GLU A 117 -9.13 -14.43 -2.51
N PHE A 118 -9.54 -13.78 -1.40
CA PHE A 118 -10.80 -13.05 -1.33
C PHE A 118 -10.69 -11.53 -1.23
N GLN A 119 -9.50 -10.96 -1.04
CA GLN A 119 -9.33 -9.51 -0.86
C GLN A 119 -9.83 -8.72 -2.08
N ILE A 120 -9.32 -8.98 -3.26
CA ILE A 120 -9.77 -8.32 -4.50
C ILE A 120 -11.23 -8.69 -4.85
N PRO A 121 -11.66 -9.98 -4.83
CA PRO A 121 -13.07 -10.34 -5.05
C PRO A 121 -14.06 -9.63 -4.12
N LEU A 122 -13.73 -9.38 -2.86
CA LEU A 122 -14.59 -8.63 -1.94
C LEU A 122 -14.73 -7.16 -2.35
N PHE A 123 -13.64 -6.51 -2.70
CA PHE A 123 -13.71 -5.15 -3.25
C PHE A 123 -14.55 -5.09 -4.52
N GLN A 124 -14.40 -6.06 -5.42
CA GLN A 124 -15.21 -6.14 -6.64
C GLN A 124 -16.69 -6.39 -6.34
N ALA A 125 -16.99 -7.29 -5.41
CA ALA A 125 -18.37 -7.58 -4.99
C ALA A 125 -19.07 -6.32 -4.45
N ILE A 126 -18.37 -5.53 -3.63
CA ILE A 126 -18.92 -4.31 -3.02
C ILE A 126 -19.02 -3.16 -4.02
N HIS A 127 -17.91 -2.84 -4.72
CA HIS A 127 -17.82 -1.60 -5.50
C HIS A 127 -18.26 -1.73 -6.95
N GLN A 128 -18.06 -2.89 -7.57
CA GLN A 128 -18.40 -3.12 -8.97
C GLN A 128 -19.74 -3.83 -9.12
N GLN A 129 -19.96 -4.91 -8.36
CA GLN A 129 -21.16 -5.74 -8.45
C GLN A 129 -22.28 -5.25 -7.52
N ARG A 130 -22.00 -4.30 -6.61
CA ARG A 130 -22.95 -3.72 -5.65
C ARG A 130 -23.72 -4.77 -4.85
N GLN A 131 -23.04 -5.84 -4.49
CA GLN A 131 -23.65 -6.91 -3.70
C GLN A 131 -23.94 -6.44 -2.27
N PRO A 132 -25.04 -6.89 -1.66
CA PRO A 132 -25.46 -6.46 -0.33
C PRO A 132 -24.65 -7.16 0.78
N LEU A 133 -23.37 -6.81 0.91
CA LEU A 133 -22.52 -7.27 2.02
C LEU A 133 -22.68 -6.33 3.23
N SER A 134 -23.92 -6.15 3.69
CA SER A 134 -24.24 -5.28 4.82
C SER A 134 -24.64 -6.08 6.04
N GLY A 135 -24.06 -5.75 7.19
CA GLY A 135 -24.25 -6.46 8.44
C GLY A 135 -23.87 -7.94 8.42
N ASP A 136 -24.07 -8.62 9.51
CA ASP A 136 -23.75 -10.05 9.65
C ASP A 136 -24.50 -10.91 8.64
N ALA A 137 -25.80 -10.64 8.47
CA ALA A 137 -26.64 -11.45 7.59
C ALA A 137 -26.22 -11.34 6.12
N GLY A 138 -25.91 -10.14 5.64
CA GLY A 138 -25.45 -9.93 4.26
C GLY A 138 -24.09 -10.59 3.99
N ILE A 139 -23.17 -10.49 4.95
CA ILE A 139 -21.85 -11.15 4.86
C ILE A 139 -22.02 -12.67 4.82
N LEU A 140 -22.78 -13.26 5.74
CA LEU A 140 -22.98 -14.71 5.78
C LEU A 140 -23.70 -15.24 4.52
N ALA A 141 -24.67 -14.48 4.01
CA ALA A 141 -25.37 -14.83 2.76
C ALA A 141 -24.44 -14.77 1.54
N TRP A 142 -23.48 -13.83 1.51
CA TRP A 142 -22.47 -13.76 0.47
C TRP A 142 -21.50 -14.94 0.56
N VAL A 143 -21.00 -15.23 1.77
CA VAL A 143 -20.08 -16.36 2.04
C VAL A 143 -20.68 -17.70 1.63
N ALA A 144 -21.96 -17.93 1.90
CA ALA A 144 -22.65 -19.16 1.53
C ALA A 144 -22.69 -19.42 0.01
N LYS A 145 -22.45 -18.42 -0.81
CA LYS A 145 -22.37 -18.53 -2.29
C LYS A 145 -20.94 -18.73 -2.80
N GLN A 146 -19.94 -18.71 -1.94
CA GLN A 146 -18.55 -18.87 -2.35
C GLN A 146 -18.15 -20.34 -2.32
N PRO A 147 -17.81 -20.97 -3.47
CA PRO A 147 -17.54 -22.40 -3.54
C PRO A 147 -16.27 -22.78 -2.76
N ASN A 148 -15.33 -21.83 -2.59
CA ASN A 148 -14.03 -22.08 -1.94
C ASN A 148 -14.02 -21.68 -0.45
N LEU A 149 -15.19 -21.36 0.14
CA LEU A 149 -15.33 -21.07 1.57
C LEU A 149 -16.23 -22.10 2.25
N ASP A 150 -15.75 -22.66 3.33
CA ASP A 150 -16.59 -23.42 4.25
C ASP A 150 -17.47 -22.44 5.05
N ALA A 151 -18.71 -22.31 4.63
CA ALA A 151 -19.66 -21.35 5.23
C ALA A 151 -19.96 -21.67 6.70
N LYS A 152 -19.96 -22.95 7.11
CA LYS A 152 -20.17 -23.34 8.51
C LYS A 152 -19.00 -22.90 9.37
N LYS A 153 -17.78 -23.27 8.98
CA LYS A 153 -16.54 -22.90 9.66
C LYS A 153 -16.38 -21.37 9.69
N PHE A 154 -16.71 -20.68 8.59
CA PHE A 154 -16.70 -19.21 8.56
C PHE A 154 -17.66 -18.62 9.61
N GLY A 155 -18.92 -19.10 9.66
CA GLY A 155 -19.91 -18.60 10.61
C GLY A 155 -19.52 -18.82 12.08
N GLU A 156 -18.86 -19.91 12.40
CA GLU A 156 -18.32 -20.19 13.75
C GLU A 156 -17.19 -19.22 14.10
N LEU A 157 -16.21 -19.06 13.22
CA LEU A 157 -15.07 -18.15 13.40
C LEU A 157 -15.51 -16.69 13.48
N PHE A 158 -16.44 -16.28 12.61
CA PHE A 158 -16.95 -14.93 12.51
C PHE A 158 -17.53 -14.37 13.83
N LYS A 159 -18.06 -15.26 14.65
CA LYS A 159 -18.62 -14.96 15.97
C LYS A 159 -17.66 -15.25 17.13
N SER A 160 -16.46 -15.77 16.82
CA SER A 160 -15.52 -16.18 17.87
C SER A 160 -14.92 -15.00 18.61
N PHE A 161 -14.58 -15.21 19.88
CA PHE A 161 -13.88 -14.22 20.71
C PHE A 161 -12.57 -13.77 20.09
N THR A 162 -11.85 -14.68 19.40
CA THR A 162 -10.59 -14.36 18.73
C THR A 162 -10.79 -13.33 17.62
N VAL A 163 -11.78 -13.52 16.75
CA VAL A 163 -12.07 -12.60 15.63
C VAL A 163 -12.59 -11.26 16.18
N VAL A 164 -13.50 -11.28 17.14
CA VAL A 164 -14.00 -10.06 17.80
C VAL A 164 -12.86 -9.31 18.51
N GLY A 165 -11.97 -10.04 19.18
CA GLY A 165 -10.79 -9.45 19.83
C GLY A 165 -9.84 -8.79 18.84
N LYS A 166 -9.58 -9.41 17.68
CA LYS A 166 -8.77 -8.84 16.60
C LYS A 166 -9.42 -7.57 16.02
N ALA A 167 -10.74 -7.55 15.80
CA ALA A 167 -11.45 -6.36 15.34
C ALA A 167 -11.31 -5.19 16.34
N LYS A 168 -11.45 -5.45 17.64
CA LYS A 168 -11.22 -4.43 18.69
C LYS A 168 -9.78 -3.93 18.70
N ARG A 169 -8.80 -4.83 18.54
CA ARG A 169 -7.38 -4.45 18.44
C ARG A 169 -7.11 -3.58 17.21
N ALA A 170 -7.72 -3.89 16.07
CA ALA A 170 -7.62 -3.06 14.87
C ALA A 170 -8.15 -1.65 15.09
N THR A 171 -9.27 -1.52 15.78
CA THR A 171 -9.83 -0.23 16.20
C THR A 171 -8.86 0.54 17.09
N GLN A 172 -8.22 -0.12 18.06
CA GLN A 172 -7.22 0.51 18.92
C GLN A 172 -5.99 0.95 18.11
N LEU A 173 -5.45 0.10 17.23
CA LEU A 173 -4.31 0.43 16.37
C LEU A 173 -4.63 1.63 15.47
N THR A 174 -5.84 1.72 14.93
CA THR A 174 -6.29 2.88 14.15
C THR A 174 -6.17 4.18 14.97
N THR A 175 -6.51 4.13 16.26
CA THR A 175 -6.36 5.26 17.19
C THR A 175 -4.89 5.53 17.51
N ASP A 176 -4.09 4.49 17.79
CA ASP A 176 -2.69 4.62 18.16
C ASP A 176 -1.84 5.22 17.05
N TYR A 177 -2.18 4.92 15.79
CA TYR A 177 -1.55 5.51 14.59
C TYR A 177 -2.16 6.85 14.19
N GLN A 178 -3.23 7.31 14.88
CA GLN A 178 -3.96 8.55 14.57
C GLN A 178 -4.45 8.58 13.10
N VAL A 179 -4.95 7.45 12.61
CA VAL A 179 -5.37 7.30 11.22
C VAL A 179 -6.52 8.23 10.88
N ALA A 180 -6.29 9.20 10.02
CA ALA A 180 -7.28 10.20 9.60
C ALA A 180 -8.07 9.78 8.35
N GLY A 181 -7.49 8.93 7.50
CA GLY A 181 -8.08 8.49 6.25
C GLY A 181 -7.50 7.15 5.78
N VAL A 182 -8.14 6.54 4.78
CA VAL A 182 -7.68 5.28 4.17
C VAL A 182 -7.79 5.37 2.64
N PRO A 183 -6.90 4.67 1.90
CA PRO A 183 -5.84 3.78 2.40
C PRO A 183 -4.67 4.56 3.02
N ALA A 184 -4.06 3.97 4.05
CA ALA A 184 -2.88 4.52 4.71
C ALA A 184 -1.92 3.39 5.13
N LEU A 185 -0.65 3.74 5.33
CA LEU A 185 0.39 2.81 5.72
C LEU A 185 1.00 3.23 7.06
N GLY A 186 1.49 2.26 7.82
CA GLY A 186 2.24 2.48 9.04
C GLY A 186 3.51 1.66 9.05
N VAL A 187 4.61 2.19 9.61
CA VAL A 187 5.90 1.50 9.67
C VAL A 187 6.41 1.46 11.11
N ALA A 188 6.72 0.26 11.59
CA ALA A 188 7.39 -0.03 12.84
C ALA A 188 6.75 0.61 14.10
N GLY A 189 5.45 0.94 14.06
CA GLY A 189 4.78 1.67 15.13
C GLY A 189 5.21 3.13 15.29
N ARG A 190 5.99 3.67 14.33
CA ARG A 190 6.65 4.99 14.43
C ARG A 190 6.17 5.99 13.40
N TYR A 191 5.77 5.54 12.22
CA TYR A 191 5.50 6.39 11.07
C TYR A 191 4.14 6.08 10.48
N TYR A 192 3.43 7.13 10.08
CA TYR A 192 2.16 7.08 9.37
C TYR A 192 2.31 7.78 8.02
N ILE A 193 1.78 7.17 6.97
CA ILE A 193 1.84 7.63 5.60
C ILE A 193 0.48 7.43 4.94
N ASP A 194 -0.04 8.45 4.26
CA ASP A 194 -1.21 8.33 3.39
C ASP A 194 -0.98 9.03 2.04
N GLY A 195 -1.96 8.96 1.16
CA GLY A 195 -1.89 9.58 -0.15
C GLY A 195 -1.83 11.11 -0.12
N ASP A 196 -2.46 11.73 0.86
CA ASP A 196 -2.49 13.18 1.02
C ASP A 196 -1.14 13.71 1.50
N THR A 197 -0.58 13.08 2.53
CA THR A 197 0.72 13.43 3.10
C THR A 197 1.84 13.18 2.08
N ALA A 198 1.84 12.03 1.41
CA ALA A 198 2.87 11.68 0.43
C ALA A 198 2.66 12.34 -0.95
N GLY A 199 1.49 12.92 -1.21
CA GLY A 199 1.08 13.49 -2.50
C GLY A 199 0.47 12.50 -3.49
N SER A 200 0.60 11.19 -3.26
CA SER A 200 -0.09 10.13 -3.98
C SER A 200 0.12 8.77 -3.30
N LEU A 201 -0.75 7.79 -3.56
CA LEU A 201 -0.61 6.43 -3.03
C LEU A 201 0.65 5.72 -3.57
N GLY A 202 1.00 5.93 -4.84
CA GLY A 202 2.25 5.42 -5.39
C GLY A 202 3.49 6.00 -4.72
N ARG A 203 3.45 7.28 -4.36
CA ARG A 203 4.52 7.93 -3.57
C ARG A 203 4.52 7.42 -2.14
N ALA A 204 3.37 7.15 -1.54
CA ALA A 204 3.27 6.57 -0.21
C ALA A 204 4.02 5.22 -0.10
N LEU A 205 3.96 4.36 -1.13
CA LEU A 205 4.76 3.12 -1.17
C LEU A 205 6.27 3.42 -1.18
N GLN A 206 6.73 4.38 -2.00
CA GLN A 206 8.15 4.77 -2.04
C GLN A 206 8.63 5.35 -0.70
N VAL A 207 7.79 6.14 -0.04
CA VAL A 207 8.07 6.67 1.30
C VAL A 207 8.13 5.54 2.32
N THR A 208 7.25 4.55 2.20
CA THR A 208 7.27 3.35 3.05
C THR A 208 8.55 2.55 2.87
N ASP A 209 9.04 2.35 1.63
CA ASP A 209 10.34 1.71 1.37
C ASP A 209 11.51 2.44 2.06
N PHE A 210 11.52 3.77 1.97
CA PHE A 210 12.50 4.59 2.68
C PHE A 210 12.41 4.39 4.20
N LEU A 211 11.21 4.41 4.77
CA LEU A 211 10.98 4.28 6.21
C LEU A 211 11.27 2.86 6.74
N ILE A 212 11.11 1.82 5.94
CA ILE A 212 11.59 0.48 6.24
C ILE A 212 13.11 0.51 6.44
N GLY A 213 13.84 1.22 5.55
CA GLY A 213 15.28 1.43 5.69
C GLY A 213 15.66 2.18 6.98
N GLU A 214 14.91 3.21 7.34
CA GLU A 214 15.13 3.96 8.60
C GLU A 214 14.80 3.11 9.84
N ALA A 215 13.73 2.32 9.79
CA ALA A 215 13.34 1.45 10.90
C ALA A 215 14.39 0.37 11.23
N ARG A 216 15.19 -0.06 10.26
CA ARG A 216 16.29 -1.01 10.44
C ARG A 216 17.50 -0.42 11.20
N LYS A 217 17.63 0.90 11.21
CA LYS A 217 18.75 1.58 11.87
C LYS A 217 18.54 1.77 13.37
N GLY A 218 17.32 1.54 13.89
CA GLY A 218 16.97 1.64 15.31
C GLY A 218 15.94 2.71 15.60
#